data_a7b9261ca9d8093e7be020fb760203f5
#
_entry.id   a7b9261ca9d8093e7be020fb760203f5
#
_cell.length_a   1.000
_cell.length_b   1.000
_cell.length_c   1.000
_cell.angle_alpha   90.00
_cell.angle_beta   90.00
_cell.angle_gamma   90.00
#
_symmetry.space_group_name_H-M   'P 1'
#
loop_
_entity.id
_entity.type
_entity.pdbx_description
1 polymer ?
#
loop_
_entity_poly.entity_id
_entity_poly.type
_entity_poly.pdbx_seq_one_letter_code
_entity_poly.pdbx_strand_id
1 'polypeptide(L)'
;MLDSLYIADGHHRVAAVTQYLQESGKVNQHGLMSLVMDQDDLLIKSFHRIISGCGEPNVEVYFNDNNIAYRSVSLAEQPTVQSNESMVMTSSGCFVFSLGETTTAMNAVEKLEVTRIESGIIRGLMGIENTSHDARISFMRGDTPLQKMKWIIDQGECDCVFVLPANSFDQVEAVADQNLTMPPKSTWIEPKLLTGFVSQQFD
;
A
#
# COMPACT_ATOMS: atom_id res chain seq x y z
N MET A 1 -16.26 -3.61 -27.30
CA MET A 1 -14.78 -3.59 -27.46
C MET A 1 -14.26 -3.03 -26.15
N LEU A 2 -13.28 -3.63 -25.53
CA LEU A 2 -12.69 -3.07 -24.32
C LEU A 2 -11.80 -1.90 -24.74
N ASP A 3 -11.92 -0.75 -24.07
CA ASP A 3 -11.17 0.46 -24.41
C ASP A 3 -9.74 0.37 -23.87
N SER A 4 -9.54 -0.22 -22.69
CA SER A 4 -8.23 -0.44 -22.07
C SER A 4 -8.26 -1.61 -21.09
N LEU A 5 -7.08 -2.13 -20.77
CA LEU A 5 -6.84 -3.14 -19.74
C LEU A 5 -5.74 -2.65 -18.81
N TYR A 6 -5.98 -2.83 -17.51
CA TYR A 6 -5.02 -2.44 -16.46
C TYR A 6 -4.46 -3.67 -15.77
N ILE A 7 -3.16 -3.66 -15.47
CA ILE A 7 -2.53 -4.75 -14.73
C ILE A 7 -2.85 -4.60 -13.25
N ALA A 8 -3.75 -5.43 -12.74
CA ALA A 8 -4.11 -5.42 -11.32
C ALA A 8 -3.09 -6.15 -10.44
N ASP A 9 -2.56 -7.28 -10.91
CA ASP A 9 -1.54 -8.07 -10.20
C ASP A 9 -0.56 -8.71 -11.18
N GLY A 10 0.65 -9.00 -10.72
CA GLY A 10 1.68 -9.70 -11.49
C GLY A 10 2.55 -8.81 -12.37
N HIS A 11 2.71 -7.52 -12.06
CA HIS A 11 3.55 -6.58 -12.81
C HIS A 11 4.95 -7.12 -13.13
N HIS A 12 5.63 -7.75 -12.16
CA HIS A 12 6.95 -8.36 -12.37
C HIS A 12 6.90 -9.56 -13.31
N ARG A 13 5.83 -10.35 -13.29
CA ARG A 13 5.65 -11.49 -14.22
C ARG A 13 5.43 -11.00 -15.64
N VAL A 14 4.59 -9.97 -15.81
CA VAL A 14 4.35 -9.34 -17.12
C VAL A 14 5.67 -8.79 -17.67
N ALA A 15 6.41 -8.03 -16.87
CA ALA A 15 7.69 -7.46 -17.29
C ALA A 15 8.70 -8.53 -17.69
N ALA A 16 8.85 -9.59 -16.89
CA ALA A 16 9.78 -10.69 -17.16
C ALA A 16 9.42 -11.45 -18.45
N VAL A 17 8.12 -11.77 -18.65
CA VAL A 17 7.68 -12.44 -19.88
C VAL A 17 7.85 -11.54 -21.10
N THR A 18 7.52 -10.27 -21.00
CA THR A 18 7.70 -9.29 -22.09
C THR A 18 9.18 -9.20 -22.50
N GLN A 19 10.07 -9.07 -21.52
CA GLN A 19 11.51 -9.03 -21.76
C GLN A 19 12.00 -10.33 -22.43
N TYR A 20 11.62 -11.49 -21.91
CA TYR A 20 11.99 -12.79 -22.51
C TYR A 20 11.53 -12.91 -23.96
N LEU A 21 10.28 -12.55 -24.28
CA LEU A 21 9.75 -12.62 -25.62
C LEU A 21 10.47 -11.65 -26.58
N GLN A 22 10.83 -10.46 -26.12
CA GLN A 22 11.61 -9.49 -26.90
C GLN A 22 13.03 -10.02 -27.20
N GLU A 23 13.74 -10.49 -26.18
CA GLU A 23 15.11 -11.00 -26.31
C GLU A 23 15.19 -12.27 -27.18
N SER A 24 14.17 -13.13 -27.08
CA SER A 24 14.09 -14.37 -27.90
C SER A 24 13.55 -14.16 -29.30
N GLY A 25 13.07 -12.96 -29.66
CA GLY A 25 12.44 -12.67 -30.95
C GLY A 25 11.07 -13.34 -31.14
N LYS A 26 10.43 -13.79 -30.06
CA LYS A 26 9.17 -14.56 -30.09
C LYS A 26 7.90 -13.75 -29.82
N VAL A 27 7.98 -12.42 -29.78
CA VAL A 27 6.84 -11.52 -29.44
C VAL A 27 5.58 -11.80 -30.27
N ASN A 28 5.73 -12.17 -31.54
CA ASN A 28 4.60 -12.46 -32.43
C ASN A 28 4.15 -13.93 -32.41
N GLN A 29 4.82 -14.79 -31.64
CA GLN A 29 4.53 -16.22 -31.59
C GLN A 29 3.82 -16.63 -30.31
N HIS A 30 4.04 -15.90 -29.23
CA HIS A 30 3.51 -16.18 -27.91
C HIS A 30 2.82 -14.94 -27.34
N GLY A 31 1.74 -15.17 -26.60
CA GLY A 31 1.04 -14.15 -25.82
C GLY A 31 1.31 -14.30 -24.33
N LEU A 32 0.83 -13.36 -23.55
CA LEU A 32 0.81 -13.43 -22.11
C LEU A 32 -0.52 -14.06 -21.66
N MET A 33 -0.44 -15.14 -20.89
CA MET A 33 -1.61 -15.72 -20.24
C MET A 33 -2.10 -14.77 -19.15
N SER A 34 -3.33 -14.30 -19.27
CA SER A 34 -3.94 -13.34 -18.35
C SER A 34 -5.36 -13.76 -18.00
N LEU A 35 -5.76 -13.50 -16.76
CA LEU A 35 -7.17 -13.49 -16.38
C LEU A 35 -7.68 -12.05 -16.47
N VAL A 36 -8.70 -11.83 -17.25
CA VAL A 36 -9.39 -10.55 -17.38
C VAL A 36 -10.64 -10.61 -16.52
N MET A 37 -10.82 -9.60 -15.67
CA MET A 37 -11.94 -9.48 -14.75
C MET A 37 -12.53 -8.08 -14.84
N ASP A 38 -13.79 -7.92 -14.49
CA ASP A 38 -14.39 -6.61 -14.28
C ASP A 38 -13.79 -5.97 -13.03
N GLN A 39 -13.68 -4.63 -13.02
CA GLN A 39 -13.19 -3.91 -11.84
C GLN A 39 -14.09 -4.13 -10.61
N ASP A 40 -15.39 -4.31 -10.83
CA ASP A 40 -16.37 -4.53 -9.76
C ASP A 40 -16.22 -5.91 -9.09
N ASP A 41 -15.53 -6.84 -9.75
CA ASP A 41 -15.18 -8.16 -9.20
C ASP A 41 -13.86 -8.15 -8.41
N LEU A 42 -13.15 -7.03 -8.40
CA LEU A 42 -11.86 -6.86 -7.71
C LEU A 42 -12.02 -6.14 -6.38
N LEU A 43 -11.45 -6.71 -5.34
CA LEU A 43 -11.33 -6.05 -4.05
C LEU A 43 -9.87 -5.63 -3.84
N ILE A 44 -9.65 -4.32 -3.70
CA ILE A 44 -8.35 -3.76 -3.36
C ILE A 44 -8.32 -3.52 -1.85
N LYS A 45 -7.36 -4.16 -1.16
CA LYS A 45 -7.06 -3.93 0.25
C LYS A 45 -5.72 -3.21 0.38
N SER A 46 -5.53 -2.52 1.48
CA SER A 46 -4.25 -1.88 1.82
C SER A 46 -3.20 -2.89 2.29
N PHE A 47 -1.97 -2.40 2.42
CA PHE A 47 -0.98 -2.95 3.32
C PHE A 47 -0.69 -1.93 4.43
N HIS A 48 -0.71 -2.37 5.66
CA HIS A 48 -0.29 -1.57 6.81
C HIS A 48 1.23 -1.64 6.97
N ARG A 49 1.83 -0.63 7.60
CA ARG A 49 3.27 -0.56 7.87
C ARG A 49 3.52 -0.85 9.34
N ILE A 50 4.37 -1.82 9.60
CA ILE A 50 4.84 -2.18 10.94
C ILE A 50 6.26 -1.63 11.06
N ILE A 51 6.52 -0.85 12.09
CA ILE A 51 7.83 -0.26 12.36
C ILE A 51 8.40 -0.89 13.61
N SER A 52 9.67 -1.30 13.53
CA SER A 52 10.40 -1.92 14.64
C SER A 52 11.82 -1.36 14.73
N GLY A 53 12.38 -1.31 15.94
CA GLY A 53 13.78 -0.90 16.15
C GLY A 53 14.06 0.59 16.03
N CYS A 54 13.02 1.41 16.10
CA CYS A 54 13.13 2.88 16.15
C CYS A 54 12.83 3.44 17.55
N GLY A 55 12.23 2.62 18.42
CA GLY A 55 11.62 3.06 19.66
C GLY A 55 10.23 3.67 19.42
N GLU A 56 9.46 3.79 20.50
CA GLU A 56 8.10 4.33 20.42
C GLU A 56 8.13 5.81 20.00
N PRO A 57 7.42 6.17 18.90
CA PRO A 57 7.40 7.55 18.42
C PRO A 57 6.52 8.44 19.32
N ASN A 58 6.94 9.70 19.52
CA ASN A 58 6.09 10.71 20.13
C ASN A 58 5.17 11.33 19.05
N VAL A 59 4.07 10.62 18.77
CA VAL A 59 3.13 10.96 17.69
C VAL A 59 2.50 12.32 17.90
N GLU A 60 2.04 12.63 19.13
CA GLU A 60 1.33 13.88 19.43
C GLU A 60 2.23 15.11 19.24
N VAL A 61 3.47 15.04 19.73
CA VAL A 61 4.43 16.13 19.55
C VAL A 61 4.70 16.34 18.06
N TYR A 62 4.97 15.26 17.32
CA TYR A 62 5.24 15.35 15.89
C TYR A 62 4.06 15.96 15.11
N PHE A 63 2.82 15.53 15.41
CA PHE A 63 1.64 16.04 14.73
C PHE A 63 1.38 17.52 15.05
N ASN A 64 1.55 17.93 16.30
CA ASN A 64 1.41 19.32 16.70
C ASN A 64 2.47 20.20 16.03
N ASP A 65 3.73 19.79 16.02
CA ASP A 65 4.84 20.54 15.43
C ASP A 65 4.70 20.70 13.90
N ASN A 66 4.05 19.74 13.25
CA ASN A 66 3.81 19.74 11.79
C ASN A 66 2.40 20.18 11.39
N ASN A 67 1.58 20.65 12.32
CA ASN A 67 0.19 21.07 12.09
C ASN A 67 -0.68 20.00 11.43
N ILE A 68 -0.47 18.73 11.79
CA ILE A 68 -1.26 17.60 11.30
C ILE A 68 -2.48 17.44 12.19
N ALA A 69 -3.67 17.51 11.58
CA ALA A 69 -4.92 17.30 12.31
C ALA A 69 -5.06 15.84 12.72
N TYR A 70 -5.32 15.59 14.00
CA TYR A 70 -5.51 14.24 14.53
C TYR A 70 -6.54 14.18 15.65
N ARG A 71 -6.99 12.97 15.94
CA ARG A 71 -7.80 12.64 17.12
C ARG A 71 -7.32 11.34 17.76
N SER A 72 -7.28 11.29 19.08
CA SER A 72 -7.07 10.05 19.82
C SER A 72 -8.35 9.21 19.77
N VAL A 73 -8.20 7.90 19.60
CA VAL A 73 -9.32 6.96 19.49
C VAL A 73 -9.12 5.75 20.40
N SER A 74 -10.23 5.21 20.90
CA SER A 74 -10.22 3.94 21.62
C SER A 74 -10.52 2.77 20.70
N LEU A 75 -9.74 1.69 20.77
CA LEU A 75 -10.04 0.47 20.02
C LEU A 75 -11.34 -0.20 20.44
N ALA A 76 -11.85 0.08 21.64
CA ALA A 76 -13.15 -0.41 22.11
C ALA A 76 -14.30 0.15 21.27
N GLU A 77 -14.12 1.31 20.65
CA GLU A 77 -15.09 1.97 19.76
C GLU A 77 -15.04 1.45 18.33
N GLN A 78 -14.16 0.49 18.04
CA GLN A 78 -13.93 -0.08 16.70
C GLN A 78 -13.71 1.00 15.63
N PRO A 79 -12.72 1.87 15.80
CA PRO A 79 -12.52 3.00 14.89
C PRO A 79 -12.28 2.52 13.46
N THR A 80 -12.88 3.21 12.51
CA THR A 80 -12.65 3.00 11.09
C THR A 80 -11.78 4.13 10.53
N VAL A 81 -10.96 3.81 9.54
CA VAL A 81 -10.14 4.76 8.80
C VAL A 81 -10.87 5.09 7.50
N GLN A 82 -11.21 6.36 7.29
CA GLN A 82 -11.83 6.82 6.05
C GLN A 82 -10.80 6.89 4.92
N SER A 83 -11.25 7.07 3.68
CA SER A 83 -10.37 7.09 2.50
C SER A 83 -9.29 8.19 2.51
N ASN A 84 -9.52 9.27 3.27
CA ASN A 84 -8.59 10.40 3.45
C ASN A 84 -7.97 10.46 4.85
N GLU A 85 -8.13 9.41 5.63
CA GLU A 85 -7.57 9.28 6.97
C GLU A 85 -6.61 8.10 7.03
N SER A 86 -5.71 8.15 7.98
CA SER A 86 -4.88 7.03 8.39
C SER A 86 -4.80 6.98 9.90
N MET A 87 -4.35 5.86 10.45
CA MET A 87 -4.19 5.71 11.89
C MET A 87 -2.77 5.27 12.21
N VAL A 88 -2.19 5.79 13.26
CA VAL A 88 -0.99 5.25 13.89
C VAL A 88 -1.32 4.69 15.26
N MET A 89 -0.85 3.48 15.51
CA MET A 89 -1.02 2.76 16.77
C MET A 89 0.34 2.60 17.42
N THR A 90 0.43 2.95 18.70
CA THR A 90 1.63 2.81 19.54
C THR A 90 1.26 2.10 20.84
N SER A 91 2.21 1.88 21.75
CA SER A 91 1.92 1.35 23.08
C SER A 91 1.08 2.35 23.90
N SER A 92 1.35 3.66 23.73
CA SER A 92 0.70 4.75 24.45
C SER A 92 -0.69 5.13 23.92
N GLY A 93 -1.03 4.83 22.65
CA GLY A 93 -2.34 5.19 22.10
C GLY A 93 -2.54 4.89 20.63
N CYS A 94 -3.74 5.24 20.17
CA CYS A 94 -4.14 5.15 18.76
C CYS A 94 -4.61 6.53 18.31
N PHE A 95 -4.08 6.99 17.17
CA PHE A 95 -4.31 8.33 16.65
C PHE A 95 -4.74 8.25 15.19
N VAL A 96 -5.97 8.70 14.90
CA VAL A 96 -6.45 8.87 13.53
C VAL A 96 -6.09 10.27 13.08
N PHE A 97 -5.52 10.40 11.90
CA PHE A 97 -5.03 11.66 11.35
C PHE A 97 -5.31 11.80 9.86
N SER A 98 -5.25 13.02 9.35
CA SER A 98 -5.38 13.35 7.92
C SER A 98 -4.25 14.28 7.49
N LEU A 99 -3.69 14.03 6.30
CA LEU A 99 -2.64 14.86 5.71
C LEU A 99 -3.18 16.06 4.91
N GLY A 100 -4.49 16.31 5.00
CA GLY A 100 -5.15 17.36 4.24
C GLY A 100 -5.29 17.02 2.75
N GLU A 101 -5.71 17.99 1.95
CA GLU A 101 -6.00 17.80 0.54
C GLU A 101 -4.72 17.68 -0.32
N THR A 102 -4.86 16.96 -1.44
CA THR A 102 -3.81 16.88 -2.46
C THR A 102 -3.89 18.10 -3.39
N THR A 103 -2.75 18.53 -3.91
CA THR A 103 -2.69 19.66 -4.84
C THR A 103 -2.67 19.20 -6.29
N THR A 104 -3.02 20.09 -7.21
CA THR A 104 -2.95 19.85 -8.66
C THR A 104 -1.52 19.69 -9.18
N ALA A 105 -0.53 20.16 -8.43
CA ALA A 105 0.88 20.01 -8.78
C ALA A 105 1.42 18.61 -8.53
N MET A 106 0.76 17.78 -7.69
CA MET A 106 1.13 16.41 -7.39
C MET A 106 0.74 15.48 -8.54
N ASN A 107 1.64 14.58 -8.93
CA ASN A 107 1.33 13.47 -9.84
C ASN A 107 0.47 12.39 -9.13
N ALA A 108 0.00 11.39 -9.88
CA ALA A 108 -0.90 10.36 -9.35
C ALA A 108 -0.28 9.56 -8.18
N VAL A 109 1.02 9.26 -8.23
CA VAL A 109 1.72 8.53 -7.16
C VAL A 109 1.89 9.39 -5.91
N GLU A 110 2.21 10.67 -6.07
CA GLU A 110 2.36 11.63 -4.96
C GLU A 110 1.04 11.88 -4.22
N LYS A 111 -0.09 11.70 -4.90
CA LYS A 111 -1.43 11.82 -4.31
C LYS A 111 -1.85 10.62 -3.46
N LEU A 112 -1.23 9.47 -3.65
CA LEU A 112 -1.57 8.28 -2.89
C LEU A 112 -1.28 8.49 -1.39
N GLU A 113 -2.22 8.11 -0.55
CA GLU A 113 -2.07 8.25 0.91
C GLU A 113 -0.82 7.49 1.41
N VAL A 114 -0.55 6.32 0.85
CA VAL A 114 0.66 5.54 1.16
C VAL A 114 1.94 6.32 0.89
N THR A 115 2.05 7.00 -0.25
CA THR A 115 3.23 7.80 -0.61
C THR A 115 3.40 8.98 0.34
N ARG A 116 2.30 9.67 0.64
CA ARG A 116 2.28 10.84 1.53
C ARG A 116 2.68 10.46 2.96
N ILE A 117 2.22 9.31 3.45
CA ILE A 117 2.60 8.81 4.78
C ILE A 117 4.05 8.38 4.82
N GLU A 118 4.53 7.65 3.83
CA GLU A 118 5.91 7.20 3.78
C GLU A 118 6.90 8.38 3.68
N SER A 119 6.66 9.29 2.74
CA SER A 119 7.56 10.44 2.51
C SER A 119 7.46 11.54 3.56
N GLY A 120 6.29 11.73 4.15
CA GLY A 120 6.03 12.74 5.16
C GLY A 120 6.19 12.20 6.59
N ILE A 121 5.29 11.31 6.99
CA ILE A 121 5.18 10.90 8.39
C ILE A 121 6.27 9.90 8.79
N ILE A 122 6.40 8.79 8.07
CA ILE A 122 7.35 7.73 8.44
C ILE A 122 8.78 8.26 8.36
N ARG A 123 9.09 8.99 7.30
CA ARG A 123 10.40 9.64 7.15
C ARG A 123 10.68 10.64 8.27
N GLY A 124 9.75 11.55 8.55
CA GLY A 124 9.94 12.61 9.55
C GLY A 124 9.92 12.11 10.98
N LEU A 125 9.02 11.19 11.31
CA LEU A 125 8.83 10.70 12.68
C LEU A 125 9.80 9.57 13.05
N MET A 126 10.14 8.69 12.09
CA MET A 126 10.92 7.46 12.33
C MET A 126 12.31 7.50 11.69
N GLY A 127 12.65 8.54 10.91
CA GLY A 127 13.94 8.64 10.22
C GLY A 127 14.18 7.52 9.19
N ILE A 128 13.11 7.01 8.57
CA ILE A 128 13.18 5.97 7.54
C ILE A 128 13.09 6.63 6.17
N GLU A 129 14.21 6.69 5.45
CA GLU A 129 14.29 7.36 4.15
C GLU A 129 13.74 6.52 3.01
N ASN A 130 13.93 5.21 3.05
CA ASN A 130 13.52 4.28 1.99
C ASN A 130 12.72 3.10 2.57
N THR A 131 11.41 3.24 2.53
CA THR A 131 10.47 2.25 3.08
C THR A 131 10.49 0.90 2.36
N SER A 132 10.98 0.86 1.10
CA SER A 132 11.04 -0.37 0.30
C SER A 132 12.18 -1.32 0.70
N HIS A 133 13.22 -0.81 1.34
CA HIS A 133 14.45 -1.57 1.62
C HIS A 133 14.92 -1.47 3.08
N ASP A 134 14.28 -0.67 3.91
CA ASP A 134 14.66 -0.53 5.32
C ASP A 134 14.17 -1.74 6.12
N ALA A 135 15.11 -2.42 6.80
CA ALA A 135 14.83 -3.61 7.58
C ALA A 135 13.91 -3.35 8.80
N ARG A 136 13.75 -2.09 9.21
CA ARG A 136 12.88 -1.68 10.30
C ARG A 136 11.40 -1.65 9.90
N ILE A 137 11.12 -1.72 8.58
CA ILE A 137 9.76 -1.73 8.05
C ILE A 137 9.37 -3.15 7.63
N SER A 138 8.18 -3.56 8.03
CA SER A 138 7.50 -4.75 7.51
C SER A 138 6.04 -4.45 7.21
N PHE A 139 5.34 -5.40 6.59
CA PHE A 139 4.02 -5.16 6.01
C PHE A 139 3.00 -6.16 6.54
N MET A 140 1.81 -5.66 6.81
CA MET A 140 0.67 -6.46 7.25
C MET A 140 -0.52 -6.21 6.32
N ARG A 141 -1.30 -7.25 6.05
CA ARG A 141 -2.49 -7.16 5.19
C ARG A 141 -3.54 -6.24 5.80
N GLY A 142 -4.24 -5.48 4.95
CA GLY A 142 -5.24 -4.51 5.32
C GLY A 142 -6.53 -5.10 5.95
N ASP A 143 -6.71 -6.42 5.91
CA ASP A 143 -7.81 -7.13 6.59
C ASP A 143 -7.41 -7.65 7.98
N THR A 144 -6.23 -7.33 8.47
CA THR A 144 -5.80 -7.72 9.80
C THR A 144 -6.57 -6.92 10.86
N PRO A 145 -7.17 -7.59 11.86
CA PRO A 145 -7.89 -6.89 12.93
C PRO A 145 -7.00 -5.94 13.73
N LEU A 146 -7.52 -4.76 14.08
CA LEU A 146 -6.80 -3.75 14.88
C LEU A 146 -6.32 -4.30 16.22
N GLN A 147 -7.12 -5.18 16.87
CA GLN A 147 -6.76 -5.83 18.12
C GLN A 147 -5.48 -6.68 17.99
N LYS A 148 -5.28 -7.35 16.84
CA LYS A 148 -4.05 -8.10 16.58
C LYS A 148 -2.85 -7.17 16.42
N MET A 149 -3.04 -6.03 15.77
CA MET A 149 -1.99 -5.01 15.64
C MET A 149 -1.60 -4.44 17.00
N LYS A 150 -2.58 -4.10 17.84
CA LYS A 150 -2.32 -3.63 19.20
C LYS A 150 -1.61 -4.69 20.05
N TRP A 151 -2.02 -5.95 19.91
CA TRP A 151 -1.39 -7.04 20.62
C TRP A 151 0.11 -7.17 20.31
N ILE A 152 0.53 -7.13 19.04
CA ILE A 152 1.96 -7.21 18.68
C ILE A 152 2.77 -6.01 19.21
N ILE A 153 2.16 -4.81 19.24
CA ILE A 153 2.77 -3.63 19.87
C ILE A 153 2.95 -3.86 21.38
N ASP A 154 1.92 -4.32 22.06
CA ASP A 154 1.94 -4.56 23.51
C ASP A 154 2.89 -5.69 23.91
N GLN A 155 3.19 -6.64 23.02
CA GLN A 155 4.24 -7.65 23.22
C GLN A 155 5.66 -7.12 22.94
N GLY A 156 5.79 -5.89 22.45
CA GLY A 156 7.09 -5.31 22.08
C GLY A 156 7.68 -5.90 20.79
N GLU A 157 6.85 -6.55 19.96
CA GLU A 157 7.29 -7.10 18.68
C GLU A 157 7.51 -5.99 17.63
N CYS A 158 6.87 -4.81 17.84
CA CYS A 158 7.09 -3.62 17.03
C CYS A 158 6.84 -2.34 17.86
N ASP A 159 7.37 -1.22 17.36
CA ASP A 159 7.24 0.08 18.03
C ASP A 159 5.91 0.75 17.72
N CYS A 160 5.47 0.66 16.46
CA CYS A 160 4.18 1.21 16.02
C CYS A 160 3.69 0.54 14.74
N VAL A 161 2.39 0.74 14.44
CA VAL A 161 1.74 0.29 13.21
C VAL A 161 0.99 1.47 12.58
N PHE A 162 1.27 1.75 11.31
CA PHE A 162 0.49 2.67 10.49
C PHE A 162 -0.59 1.89 9.73
N VAL A 163 -1.84 2.18 10.05
CA VAL A 163 -3.03 1.61 9.40
C VAL A 163 -3.44 2.54 8.27
N LEU A 164 -3.35 2.06 7.05
CA LEU A 164 -3.58 2.82 5.83
C LEU A 164 -4.92 2.45 5.20
N PRO A 165 -5.63 3.40 4.58
CA PRO A 165 -6.79 3.10 3.75
C PRO A 165 -6.39 2.29 2.52
N ALA A 166 -7.33 1.57 1.93
CA ALA A 166 -7.13 0.94 0.63
C ALA A 166 -7.11 2.01 -0.48
N ASN A 167 -6.29 1.82 -1.49
CA ASN A 167 -6.38 2.61 -2.71
C ASN A 167 -7.65 2.22 -3.48
N SER A 168 -8.29 3.19 -4.13
CA SER A 168 -9.38 2.92 -5.06
C SER A 168 -8.84 2.43 -6.41
N PHE A 169 -9.72 1.81 -7.22
CA PHE A 169 -9.36 1.44 -8.58
C PHE A 169 -8.99 2.68 -9.42
N ASP A 170 -9.75 3.78 -9.29
CA ASP A 170 -9.48 5.04 -9.97
C ASP A 170 -8.07 5.59 -9.69
N GLN A 171 -7.56 5.38 -8.45
CA GLN A 171 -6.20 5.78 -8.09
C GLN A 171 -5.15 4.91 -8.80
N VAL A 172 -5.41 3.60 -8.93
CA VAL A 172 -4.53 2.67 -9.66
C VAL A 172 -4.53 3.03 -11.16
N GLU A 173 -5.69 3.29 -11.73
CA GLU A 173 -5.88 3.76 -13.11
C GLU A 173 -5.10 5.06 -13.36
N ALA A 174 -5.30 6.06 -12.52
CA ALA A 174 -4.63 7.36 -12.64
C ALA A 174 -3.09 7.26 -12.61
N VAL A 175 -2.55 6.31 -11.84
CA VAL A 175 -1.10 6.02 -11.84
C VAL A 175 -0.67 5.40 -13.16
N ALA A 176 -1.41 4.42 -13.67
CA ALA A 176 -1.11 3.73 -14.92
C ALA A 176 -1.22 4.67 -16.13
N ASP A 177 -2.25 5.51 -16.20
CA ASP A 177 -2.48 6.49 -17.28
C ASP A 177 -1.37 7.55 -17.37
N GLN A 178 -0.69 7.84 -16.25
CA GLN A 178 0.50 8.69 -16.24
C GLN A 178 1.81 7.92 -16.52
N ASN A 179 1.73 6.63 -16.90
CA ASN A 179 2.89 5.75 -17.08
C ASN A 179 3.79 5.68 -15.84
N LEU A 180 3.19 5.81 -14.66
CA LEU A 180 3.87 5.67 -13.38
C LEU A 180 3.66 4.25 -12.81
N THR A 181 4.39 3.92 -11.77
CA THR A 181 4.30 2.62 -11.10
C THR A 181 3.82 2.81 -9.67
N MET A 182 2.87 1.98 -9.25
CA MET A 182 2.40 1.94 -7.85
C MET A 182 3.57 1.66 -6.89
N PRO A 183 3.62 2.32 -5.73
CA PRO A 183 4.62 2.01 -4.71
C PRO A 183 4.56 0.54 -4.29
N PRO A 184 5.68 -0.07 -3.91
CA PRO A 184 5.68 -1.45 -3.42
C PRO A 184 4.74 -1.63 -2.22
N LYS A 185 4.03 -2.76 -2.19
CA LYS A 185 3.10 -3.06 -1.09
C LYS A 185 2.05 -1.96 -0.83
N SER A 186 1.50 -1.38 -1.89
CA SER A 186 0.42 -0.38 -1.82
C SER A 186 -0.96 -0.98 -2.09
N THR A 187 -1.03 -2.11 -2.78
CA THR A 187 -2.29 -2.79 -3.11
C THR A 187 -2.22 -4.29 -2.84
N TRP A 188 -3.23 -4.83 -2.20
CA TRP A 188 -3.49 -6.26 -2.11
C TRP A 188 -4.78 -6.56 -2.88
N ILE A 189 -4.64 -7.20 -4.04
CA ILE A 189 -5.79 -7.51 -4.92
C ILE A 189 -6.36 -8.88 -4.56
N GLU A 190 -7.68 -8.97 -4.47
CA GLU A 190 -8.45 -10.22 -4.35
C GLU A 190 -9.54 -10.25 -5.43
N PRO A 191 -9.89 -11.46 -5.97
CA PRO A 191 -9.35 -12.77 -5.59
C PRO A 191 -7.91 -12.99 -6.08
N LYS A 192 -7.13 -13.75 -5.31
CA LYS A 192 -5.80 -14.22 -5.75
C LYS A 192 -5.93 -15.44 -6.63
N LEU A 193 -5.25 -15.44 -7.77
CA LEU A 193 -5.17 -16.61 -8.64
C LEU A 193 -4.38 -17.74 -7.96
N LEU A 194 -4.88 -18.95 -8.09
CA LEU A 194 -4.19 -20.15 -7.63
C LEU A 194 -2.98 -20.41 -8.53
N THR A 195 -1.79 -20.34 -7.95
CA THR A 195 -0.54 -20.60 -8.67
C THR A 195 -0.45 -22.06 -9.10
N GLY A 196 -0.09 -22.28 -10.36
CA GLY A 196 0.09 -23.64 -10.93
C GLY A 196 -1.20 -24.32 -11.36
N PHE A 197 -2.36 -23.69 -11.21
CA PHE A 197 -3.64 -24.25 -11.67
C PHE A 197 -3.74 -24.26 -13.21
N VAL A 198 -3.19 -23.23 -13.83
CA VAL A 198 -2.97 -23.15 -15.29
C VAL A 198 -1.53 -22.72 -15.51
N SER A 199 -0.87 -23.28 -16.50
CA SER A 199 0.51 -22.93 -16.88
C SER A 199 0.61 -22.75 -18.39
N GLN A 200 1.47 -21.86 -18.82
CA GLN A 200 1.82 -21.65 -20.22
C GLN A 200 3.29 -22.00 -20.42
N GLN A 201 3.56 -22.84 -21.42
CA GLN A 201 4.91 -23.21 -21.84
C GLN A 201 5.31 -22.36 -23.04
N PHE A 202 6.54 -21.91 -23.06
CA PHE A 202 7.17 -21.22 -24.19
C PHE A 202 8.17 -22.17 -24.82
N ASP A 203 7.93 -22.55 -26.07
CA ASP A 203 8.82 -23.45 -26.85
C ASP A 203 9.97 -22.67 -27.52
#